data_ae881de4384fd2e2bbc9130e6426cbb9
#
_entry.id   ae881de4384fd2e2bbc9130e6426cbb9
#
_cell.length_a   1.000
_cell.length_b   1.000
_cell.length_c   1.000
_cell.angle_alpha   90.00
_cell.angle_beta   90.00
_cell.angle_gamma   90.00
#
_symmetry.space_group_name_H-M   'P 1'
#
loop_
_entity.id
_entity.type
_entity.pdbx_description
1 polymer ?
#
loop_
_entity_poly.entity_id
_entity_poly.type
_entity_poly.pdbx_seq_one_letter_code
_entity_poly.pdbx_strand_id
1 'polypeptide(L)'
;MNAHDRTLPSDAPLDPSFAPTVVAAVIDCPSPHSKRPSSGLSSIPTFKFDTRGVPIDHQYDTWRKSFSPMLEFGERKDTFSGFEGKQTVWDLGNLAFSRIRTRALEFASIPGHTRREALDHWTLTLPLDGMISTVGPAGSFQGGAGIVQVHSLGRWFEGTATDSDMLMLFVPRDFCAEVAQVLGAAEFSLVDTAMGRLLSDYFIGLAKRLPSVAADNLPELVGATRAMIRACVLPSAGTIEEAEAPIVRVLLERARGIVHAKLFDPSFNAEVLSRDLAISRTGLYRMFEPFGGVMHYIQHQRLLDAHAALADPNDKRRIIEIAEQRCFSDGAEFSRAFKREFGYTPSEVRAGRRSGMPSRPPAGELTSAAPEERLGLLLRKLHG
;
A
#
# COMPACT_ATOMS: atom_id res chain seq x y z
N MET A 1 -7.75 -73.28 -1.37
CA MET A 1 -7.21 -74.03 -0.22
C MET A 1 -6.72 -73.00 0.81
N ASN A 2 -7.39 -73.01 1.94
CA ASN A 2 -7.12 -72.41 3.25
C ASN A 2 -7.25 -70.89 3.44
N ALA A 3 -8.37 -70.52 3.90
CA ALA A 3 -8.74 -69.44 4.78
C ALA A 3 -7.92 -69.46 6.11
N HIS A 4 -7.60 -68.30 6.63
CA HIS A 4 -7.51 -68.11 8.09
C HIS A 4 -8.17 -66.79 8.47
N ASP A 5 -9.37 -67.00 8.93
CA ASP A 5 -10.18 -66.28 9.85
C ASP A 5 -9.40 -65.87 11.11
N ARG A 6 -9.44 -64.62 11.53
CA ARG A 6 -9.12 -64.16 12.91
C ARG A 6 -10.13 -63.13 13.34
N THR A 7 -11.11 -63.65 14.02
CA THR A 7 -12.04 -62.99 14.90
C THR A 7 -11.36 -62.07 15.92
N LEU A 8 -11.92 -60.87 16.07
CA LEU A 8 -11.67 -59.92 17.15
C LEU A 8 -12.39 -60.41 18.43
N PRO A 9 -11.79 -60.28 19.62
CA PRO A 9 -12.50 -60.47 20.86
C PRO A 9 -13.24 -59.22 21.31
N SER A 10 -14.45 -59.46 21.76
CA SER A 10 -15.46 -58.61 22.37
C SER A 10 -15.05 -58.15 23.78
N ASP A 11 -15.47 -56.93 24.07
CA ASP A 11 -15.93 -56.41 25.35
C ASP A 11 -15.09 -56.65 26.64
N ALA A 12 -14.47 -55.57 27.11
CA ALA A 12 -14.19 -55.33 28.53
C ALA A 12 -14.73 -53.96 28.96
N PRO A 13 -15.43 -53.86 30.10
CA PRO A 13 -16.06 -52.61 30.54
C PRO A 13 -15.01 -51.63 31.08
N LEU A 14 -15.16 -50.34 30.70
CA LEU A 14 -14.36 -49.24 31.20
C LEU A 14 -14.71 -48.90 32.65
N ASP A 15 -13.71 -48.84 33.52
CA ASP A 15 -13.77 -48.42 34.89
C ASP A 15 -14.07 -46.90 35.00
N PRO A 16 -15.05 -46.44 35.79
CA PRO A 16 -15.46 -45.02 35.83
C PRO A 16 -14.70 -44.17 36.85
N SER A 17 -13.45 -44.48 37.18
CA SER A 17 -12.73 -43.77 38.27
C SER A 17 -11.62 -42.79 37.85
N PHE A 18 -11.57 -42.32 36.59
CA PHE A 18 -10.66 -41.23 36.21
C PHE A 18 -11.41 -40.00 35.65
N ALA A 19 -11.98 -39.21 36.57
CA ALA A 19 -12.36 -37.84 36.31
C ALA A 19 -11.19 -36.91 36.70
N PRO A 20 -10.63 -36.09 35.81
CA PRO A 20 -9.69 -35.09 36.21
C PRO A 20 -10.42 -33.95 36.92
N THR A 21 -10.11 -33.75 38.18
CA THR A 21 -10.53 -32.60 39.00
C THR A 21 -9.93 -31.34 38.39
N VAL A 22 -10.73 -30.59 37.62
CA VAL A 22 -10.36 -29.21 37.26
C VAL A 22 -10.52 -28.34 38.47
N VAL A 23 -9.41 -28.02 39.15
CA VAL A 23 -9.36 -26.98 40.16
C VAL A 23 -9.46 -25.64 39.44
N ALA A 24 -10.66 -25.07 39.45
CA ALA A 24 -10.87 -23.68 39.01
C ALA A 24 -10.21 -22.75 40.06
N ALA A 25 -9.02 -22.31 39.84
CA ALA A 25 -8.44 -21.18 40.55
C ALA A 25 -9.21 -19.91 40.11
N VAL A 26 -10.14 -19.49 40.95
CA VAL A 26 -10.76 -18.17 40.86
C VAL A 26 -9.67 -17.16 41.18
N ILE A 27 -9.07 -16.56 40.15
CA ILE A 27 -8.23 -15.37 40.34
C ILE A 27 -9.18 -14.20 40.50
N ASP A 28 -9.34 -13.80 41.78
CA ASP A 28 -10.05 -12.58 42.16
C ASP A 28 -9.23 -11.38 41.64
N CYS A 29 -9.69 -10.80 40.52
CA CYS A 29 -9.10 -9.61 39.93
C CYS A 29 -9.83 -8.41 40.56
N PRO A 30 -9.16 -7.55 41.37
CA PRO A 30 -9.82 -6.38 41.92
C PRO A 30 -10.19 -5.42 40.81
N SER A 31 -11.47 -5.10 40.68
CA SER A 31 -12.01 -4.09 39.78
C SER A 31 -11.45 -2.71 40.13
N PRO A 32 -10.69 -2.05 39.29
CA PRO A 32 -10.43 -0.63 39.45
C PRO A 32 -11.60 0.15 38.85
N HIS A 33 -12.58 0.51 39.66
CA HIS A 33 -13.44 1.65 39.33
C HIS A 33 -12.61 2.94 39.41
N SER A 34 -11.78 3.17 38.45
CA SER A 34 -11.23 4.48 38.14
C SER A 34 -12.00 4.99 36.91
N LYS A 35 -12.88 5.96 37.13
CA LYS A 35 -13.48 6.80 36.09
C LYS A 35 -12.33 7.45 35.33
N ARG A 36 -11.88 6.84 34.23
CA ARG A 36 -11.12 7.57 33.22
C ARG A 36 -12.04 8.64 32.65
N PRO A 37 -11.57 9.88 32.52
CA PRO A 37 -12.32 10.89 31.80
C PRO A 37 -12.53 10.34 30.38
N SER A 38 -13.74 10.43 29.86
CA SER A 38 -14.10 10.11 28.47
C SER A 38 -13.39 11.09 27.54
N SER A 39 -12.12 10.84 27.27
CA SER A 39 -11.47 11.40 26.10
C SER A 39 -12.19 10.78 24.91
N GLY A 40 -12.96 11.59 24.17
CA GLY A 40 -13.66 11.14 22.99
C GLY A 40 -12.68 10.40 22.07
N LEU A 41 -12.91 9.11 21.86
CA LEU A 41 -12.10 8.29 20.98
C LEU A 41 -12.14 8.96 19.59
N SER A 42 -11.01 9.48 19.13
CA SER A 42 -10.90 10.08 17.82
C SER A 42 -11.13 8.97 16.78
N SER A 43 -12.10 9.15 15.91
CA SER A 43 -12.36 8.22 14.81
C SER A 43 -11.31 8.36 13.71
N ILE A 44 -11.11 7.30 12.92
CA ILE A 44 -10.24 7.33 11.75
C ILE A 44 -10.71 8.42 10.78
N PRO A 45 -9.82 9.32 10.32
CA PRO A 45 -10.19 10.35 9.35
C PRO A 45 -10.81 9.72 8.10
N THR A 46 -12.03 10.14 7.80
CA THR A 46 -12.83 9.53 6.73
C THR A 46 -13.49 10.64 5.93
N PHE A 47 -13.47 10.49 4.61
CA PHE A 47 -14.24 11.38 3.74
C PHE A 47 -15.09 10.58 2.74
N LYS A 48 -16.18 11.20 2.32
CA LYS A 48 -17.15 10.60 1.41
C LYS A 48 -17.39 11.54 0.25
N PHE A 49 -17.56 10.96 -0.92
CA PHE A 49 -17.99 11.67 -2.11
C PHE A 49 -19.11 10.87 -2.78
N ASP A 50 -20.16 11.55 -3.22
CA ASP A 50 -21.34 10.95 -3.86
C ASP A 50 -21.81 11.91 -4.95
N THR A 51 -21.79 11.47 -6.21
CA THR A 51 -22.14 12.30 -7.37
C THR A 51 -23.61 12.71 -7.39
N ARG A 52 -24.49 12.04 -6.62
CA ARG A 52 -25.89 12.43 -6.51
C ARG A 52 -26.10 13.82 -5.90
N GLY A 53 -25.10 14.36 -5.22
CA GLY A 53 -25.06 15.74 -4.76
C GLY A 53 -24.66 16.76 -5.82
N VAL A 54 -24.38 16.31 -7.07
CA VAL A 54 -23.94 17.13 -8.20
C VAL A 54 -25.04 17.12 -9.27
N PRO A 55 -25.25 18.23 -10.02
CA PRO A 55 -26.17 18.24 -11.16
C PRO A 55 -25.87 17.12 -12.15
N ILE A 56 -26.93 16.56 -12.74
CA ILE A 56 -26.85 15.31 -13.55
C ILE A 56 -25.82 15.43 -14.68
N ASP A 57 -25.80 16.56 -15.38
CA ASP A 57 -24.90 16.88 -16.49
C ASP A 57 -23.42 17.02 -16.08
N HIS A 58 -23.14 17.23 -14.78
CA HIS A 58 -21.80 17.37 -14.23
C HIS A 58 -21.32 16.15 -13.44
N GLN A 59 -22.16 15.13 -13.24
CA GLN A 59 -21.84 13.99 -12.37
C GLN A 59 -20.62 13.21 -12.89
N TYR A 60 -20.57 12.92 -14.18
CA TYR A 60 -19.46 12.16 -14.76
C TYR A 60 -18.15 12.95 -14.74
N ASP A 61 -18.17 14.22 -15.11
CA ASP A 61 -16.97 15.05 -15.12
C ASP A 61 -16.40 15.24 -13.71
N THR A 62 -17.28 15.42 -12.71
CA THR A 62 -16.84 15.52 -11.31
C THR A 62 -16.29 14.19 -10.80
N TRP A 63 -16.90 13.06 -11.21
CA TRP A 63 -16.35 11.73 -10.93
C TRP A 63 -14.98 11.53 -11.57
N ARG A 64 -14.84 11.83 -12.86
CA ARG A 64 -13.58 11.79 -13.60
C ARG A 64 -12.51 12.65 -12.94
N LYS A 65 -12.85 13.86 -12.52
CA LYS A 65 -11.95 14.77 -11.83
C LYS A 65 -11.42 14.18 -10.51
N SER A 66 -12.23 13.41 -9.77
CA SER A 66 -11.81 12.83 -8.51
C SER A 66 -10.73 11.75 -8.64
N PHE A 67 -10.61 11.12 -9.82
CA PHE A 67 -9.60 10.11 -10.13
C PHE A 67 -8.48 10.64 -11.02
N SER A 68 -8.59 11.85 -11.58
CA SER A 68 -7.62 12.42 -12.52
C SER A 68 -6.16 12.45 -12.03
N PRO A 69 -5.84 12.47 -10.72
CA PRO A 69 -4.47 12.30 -10.26
C PRO A 69 -3.87 10.91 -10.49
N MET A 70 -4.71 9.89 -10.75
CA MET A 70 -4.31 8.48 -10.85
C MET A 70 -4.65 7.87 -12.19
N LEU A 71 -5.86 8.15 -12.69
CA LEU A 71 -6.48 7.51 -13.84
C LEU A 71 -7.18 8.54 -14.71
N GLU A 72 -7.10 8.36 -16.00
CA GLU A 72 -8.00 9.00 -16.96
C GLU A 72 -9.17 8.06 -17.26
N PHE A 73 -10.37 8.63 -17.30
CA PHE A 73 -11.57 7.91 -17.69
C PHE A 73 -11.94 8.28 -19.13
N GLY A 74 -12.39 7.29 -19.88
CA GLY A 74 -12.84 7.45 -21.25
C GLY A 74 -13.97 8.47 -21.39
N GLU A 75 -14.21 8.96 -22.60
CA GLU A 75 -15.32 9.87 -22.85
C GLU A 75 -16.65 9.12 -22.79
N ARG A 76 -17.64 9.74 -22.16
CA ARG A 76 -18.99 9.22 -22.12
C ARG A 76 -19.86 9.94 -23.13
N LYS A 77 -20.46 9.18 -24.07
CA LYS A 77 -21.33 9.73 -25.10
C LYS A 77 -22.72 10.13 -24.57
N ASP A 78 -23.18 9.51 -23.50
CA ASP A 78 -24.48 9.79 -22.89
C ASP A 78 -24.28 10.53 -21.55
N THR A 79 -24.53 11.84 -21.57
CA THR A 79 -24.47 12.70 -20.39
C THR A 79 -25.84 12.93 -19.74
N PHE A 80 -26.94 12.51 -20.38
CA PHE A 80 -28.31 12.76 -19.91
C PHE A 80 -28.80 11.76 -18.88
N SER A 81 -28.27 10.54 -18.87
CA SER A 81 -28.71 9.49 -17.95
C SER A 81 -28.09 9.58 -16.55
N GLY A 82 -27.28 10.63 -16.28
CA GLY A 82 -26.55 10.79 -15.02
C GLY A 82 -25.45 9.75 -14.82
N PHE A 83 -24.63 9.94 -13.81
CA PHE A 83 -23.57 8.99 -13.44
C PHE A 83 -23.50 8.87 -11.91
N GLU A 84 -24.03 7.76 -11.39
CA GLU A 84 -23.97 7.47 -9.97
C GLU A 84 -22.60 6.89 -9.60
N GLY A 85 -21.77 7.69 -8.94
CA GLY A 85 -20.52 7.30 -8.34
C GLY A 85 -20.52 7.61 -6.85
N LYS A 86 -20.02 6.68 -6.03
CA LYS A 86 -19.90 6.86 -4.59
C LYS A 86 -18.58 6.34 -4.10
N GLN A 87 -17.91 7.14 -3.28
CA GLN A 87 -16.63 6.80 -2.68
C GLN A 87 -16.66 7.09 -1.19
N THR A 88 -16.06 6.18 -0.41
CA THR A 88 -15.70 6.39 0.99
C THR A 88 -14.23 6.07 1.13
N VAL A 89 -13.46 6.97 1.69
CA VAL A 89 -12.01 6.81 1.88
C VAL A 89 -11.66 6.96 3.34
N TRP A 90 -10.87 6.05 3.86
CA TRP A 90 -10.28 6.06 5.20
C TRP A 90 -8.78 6.33 5.09
N ASP A 91 -8.33 7.37 5.79
CA ASP A 91 -6.92 7.70 5.93
C ASP A 91 -6.32 6.86 7.06
N LEU A 92 -5.53 5.85 6.70
CA LEU A 92 -4.87 4.95 7.65
C LEU A 92 -3.44 5.42 8.04
N GLY A 93 -3.10 6.69 7.73
CA GLY A 93 -1.78 7.24 8.02
C GLY A 93 -0.85 7.12 6.83
N ASN A 94 -0.21 6.00 6.66
CA ASN A 94 0.69 5.67 5.55
C ASN A 94 0.09 4.67 4.55
N LEU A 95 -1.20 4.40 4.64
CA LEU A 95 -2.03 3.70 3.67
C LEU A 95 -3.34 4.45 3.49
N ALA A 96 -4.00 4.29 2.36
CA ALA A 96 -5.38 4.70 2.19
C ALA A 96 -6.24 3.49 1.81
N PHE A 97 -7.41 3.39 2.41
CA PHE A 97 -8.38 2.36 2.08
C PHE A 97 -9.66 3.00 1.57
N SER A 98 -10.24 2.45 0.51
CA SER A 98 -11.42 3.03 -0.13
C SER A 98 -12.45 1.97 -0.47
N ARG A 99 -13.74 2.35 -0.37
CA ARG A 99 -14.84 1.65 -1.02
C ARG A 99 -15.38 2.53 -2.13
N ILE A 100 -15.46 1.99 -3.32
CA ILE A 100 -15.85 2.69 -4.54
C ILE A 100 -17.03 1.94 -5.15
N ARG A 101 -18.12 2.66 -5.43
CA ARG A 101 -19.22 2.20 -6.29
C ARG A 101 -19.25 3.09 -7.51
N THR A 102 -19.28 2.48 -8.67
CA THR A 102 -19.24 3.21 -9.94
C THR A 102 -20.10 2.52 -10.98
N ARG A 103 -20.63 3.30 -11.91
CA ARG A 103 -21.19 2.78 -13.16
C ARG A 103 -20.04 2.31 -14.06
N ALA A 104 -20.39 1.55 -15.09
CA ALA A 104 -19.45 1.09 -16.08
C ALA A 104 -18.64 2.24 -16.67
N LEU A 105 -17.32 2.05 -16.78
CA LEU A 105 -16.40 3.04 -17.33
C LEU A 105 -15.15 2.38 -17.92
N GLU A 106 -14.48 3.13 -18.80
CA GLU A 106 -13.14 2.83 -19.28
C GLU A 106 -12.14 3.65 -18.48
N PHE A 107 -10.98 3.08 -18.20
CA PHE A 107 -9.92 3.77 -17.48
C PHE A 107 -8.55 3.50 -18.10
N ALA A 108 -7.65 4.47 -17.98
CA ALA A 108 -6.25 4.31 -18.31
C ALA A 108 -5.38 5.01 -17.27
N SER A 109 -4.26 4.39 -16.89
CA SER A 109 -3.21 5.09 -16.19
C SER A 109 -2.24 5.65 -17.23
N ILE A 110 -1.93 6.93 -17.13
CA ILE A 110 -1.00 7.57 -18.05
C ILE A 110 0.30 7.81 -17.33
N PRO A 111 1.35 7.00 -17.62
CA PRO A 111 2.68 7.29 -17.15
C PRO A 111 3.15 8.58 -17.80
N GLY A 112 3.08 9.68 -17.12
CA GLY A 112 3.64 10.90 -17.65
C GLY A 112 2.81 12.18 -17.60
N HIS A 113 1.61 12.19 -17.07
CA HIS A 113 1.02 13.45 -16.64
C HIS A 113 1.90 14.08 -15.56
N THR A 114 3.00 14.66 -16.06
CA THR A 114 4.01 15.39 -15.31
C THR A 114 4.82 14.52 -14.34
N ARG A 115 6.06 14.26 -14.66
CA ARG A 115 7.11 13.69 -13.79
C ARG A 115 7.25 14.40 -12.42
N ARG A 116 6.45 15.42 -12.15
CA ARG A 116 6.43 16.19 -10.90
C ARG A 116 5.31 15.80 -9.94
N GLU A 117 4.29 15.06 -10.39
CA GLU A 117 3.09 14.75 -9.61
C GLU A 117 2.58 13.30 -9.78
N ALA A 118 3.33 12.44 -10.47
CA ALA A 118 2.91 11.07 -10.71
C ALA A 118 2.81 10.31 -9.38
N LEU A 119 1.60 9.87 -9.05
CA LEU A 119 1.35 8.98 -7.94
C LEU A 119 1.87 7.59 -8.31
N ASP A 120 2.96 7.16 -7.70
CA ASP A 120 3.51 5.82 -7.87
C ASP A 120 3.15 4.93 -6.67
N HIS A 121 1.90 4.48 -6.63
CA HIS A 121 1.39 3.57 -5.62
C HIS A 121 1.08 2.22 -6.24
N TRP A 122 1.16 1.16 -5.46
CA TRP A 122 0.40 -0.03 -5.75
C TRP A 122 -1.06 0.15 -5.32
N THR A 123 -1.95 -0.44 -6.09
CA THR A 123 -3.35 -0.59 -5.70
C THR A 123 -3.71 -2.08 -5.66
N LEU A 124 -4.29 -2.49 -4.53
CA LEU A 124 -4.91 -3.81 -4.40
C LEU A 124 -6.41 -3.60 -4.48
N THR A 125 -7.00 -4.03 -5.58
CA THR A 125 -8.42 -3.82 -5.90
C THR A 125 -9.17 -5.12 -5.75
N LEU A 126 -10.20 -5.12 -4.92
CA LEU A 126 -11.11 -6.26 -4.69
C LEU A 126 -12.51 -5.88 -5.16
N PRO A 127 -12.97 -6.35 -6.31
CA PRO A 127 -14.39 -6.28 -6.67
C PRO A 127 -15.23 -7.09 -5.68
N LEU A 128 -16.27 -6.45 -5.12
CA LEU A 128 -17.34 -7.12 -4.35
C LEU A 128 -18.48 -7.51 -5.28
N ASP A 129 -18.66 -6.72 -6.33
CA ASP A 129 -19.61 -6.91 -7.42
C ASP A 129 -19.05 -6.29 -8.70
N GLY A 130 -19.46 -6.82 -9.86
CA GLY A 130 -18.95 -6.41 -11.16
C GLY A 130 -17.63 -7.07 -11.55
N MET A 131 -17.03 -6.58 -12.61
CA MET A 131 -15.86 -7.13 -13.26
C MET A 131 -14.91 -6.03 -13.73
N ILE A 132 -13.62 -6.25 -13.56
CA ILE A 132 -12.57 -5.35 -14.02
C ILE A 132 -11.66 -6.10 -14.98
N SER A 133 -11.53 -5.60 -16.18
CA SER A 133 -10.60 -6.10 -17.21
C SER A 133 -9.46 -5.11 -17.33
N THR A 134 -8.23 -5.58 -17.33
CA THR A 134 -7.02 -4.74 -17.41
C THR A 134 -6.08 -5.28 -18.49
N VAL A 135 -5.51 -4.38 -19.26
CA VAL A 135 -4.39 -4.62 -20.16
C VAL A 135 -3.21 -3.82 -19.62
N GLY A 136 -2.08 -4.46 -19.36
CA GLY A 136 -0.88 -3.85 -18.82
C GLY A 136 0.39 -4.47 -19.37
N PRO A 137 1.57 -4.11 -18.83
CA PRO A 137 2.86 -4.58 -19.33
C PRO A 137 3.04 -6.10 -19.34
N ALA A 138 2.37 -6.81 -18.43
CA ALA A 138 2.44 -8.27 -18.30
C ALA A 138 1.37 -9.01 -19.13
N GLY A 139 0.55 -8.30 -19.91
CA GLY A 139 -0.56 -8.86 -20.68
C GLY A 139 -1.92 -8.39 -20.19
N SER A 140 -2.97 -9.14 -20.54
CA SER A 140 -4.35 -8.85 -20.15
C SER A 140 -4.85 -9.85 -19.12
N PHE A 141 -5.62 -9.36 -18.14
CA PHE A 141 -6.31 -10.19 -17.17
C PHE A 141 -7.69 -9.62 -16.84
N GLN A 142 -8.56 -10.47 -16.31
CA GLN A 142 -9.91 -10.10 -15.92
C GLN A 142 -10.22 -10.72 -14.55
N GLY A 143 -10.62 -9.90 -13.59
CA GLY A 143 -11.00 -10.35 -12.26
C GLY A 143 -12.39 -9.88 -11.89
N GLY A 144 -13.16 -10.80 -11.33
CA GLY A 144 -14.51 -10.58 -10.80
C GLY A 144 -14.53 -10.51 -9.27
N ALA A 145 -15.74 -10.62 -8.73
CA ALA A 145 -16.00 -10.58 -7.30
C ALA A 145 -15.15 -11.57 -6.50
N GLY A 146 -14.56 -11.11 -5.40
CA GLY A 146 -13.79 -11.93 -4.46
C GLY A 146 -12.33 -12.17 -4.85
N ILE A 147 -11.83 -11.65 -5.98
CA ILE A 147 -10.44 -11.83 -6.43
C ILE A 147 -9.70 -10.51 -6.38
N VAL A 148 -8.64 -10.44 -5.58
CA VAL A 148 -7.79 -9.25 -5.49
C VAL A 148 -6.94 -9.12 -6.75
N GLN A 149 -6.89 -7.90 -7.29
CA GLN A 149 -6.07 -7.51 -8.43
C GLN A 149 -4.99 -6.53 -7.95
N VAL A 150 -3.77 -6.71 -8.44
CA VAL A 150 -2.63 -5.83 -8.11
C VAL A 150 -2.29 -4.98 -9.31
N HIS A 151 -2.35 -3.64 -9.15
CA HIS A 151 -1.92 -2.68 -10.16
C HIS A 151 -0.82 -1.78 -9.63
N SER A 152 -0.13 -1.13 -10.55
CA SER A 152 0.90 -0.14 -10.29
C SER A 152 0.55 1.16 -11.01
N LEU A 153 0.26 2.23 -10.27
CA LEU A 153 -0.09 3.54 -10.83
C LEU A 153 1.09 4.20 -11.56
N GLY A 154 2.32 3.84 -11.22
CA GLY A 154 3.53 4.34 -11.89
C GLY A 154 3.81 3.69 -13.25
N ARG A 155 3.00 2.74 -13.69
CA ARG A 155 3.17 2.03 -14.97
C ARG A 155 1.92 2.20 -15.82
N TRP A 156 2.12 2.08 -17.14
CA TRP A 156 1.00 2.10 -18.08
C TRP A 156 0.09 0.89 -17.91
N PHE A 157 -1.19 1.12 -17.86
CA PHE A 157 -2.25 0.13 -18.03
C PHE A 157 -3.55 0.82 -18.44
N GLU A 158 -4.43 0.07 -19.08
CA GLU A 158 -5.78 0.51 -19.42
C GLU A 158 -6.77 -0.62 -19.16
N GLY A 159 -8.05 -0.29 -19.10
CA GLY A 159 -9.05 -1.32 -18.85
C GLY A 159 -10.47 -0.80 -18.83
N THR A 160 -11.37 -1.71 -18.46
CA THR A 160 -12.80 -1.45 -18.30
C THR A 160 -13.29 -1.98 -16.99
N ALA A 161 -14.21 -1.27 -16.38
CA ALA A 161 -15.00 -1.76 -15.26
C ALA A 161 -16.46 -1.78 -15.66
N THR A 162 -17.19 -2.85 -15.32
CA THR A 162 -18.65 -2.87 -15.37
C THR A 162 -19.23 -2.02 -14.23
N ASP A 163 -20.53 -1.92 -14.09
CA ASP A 163 -21.15 -1.43 -12.84
C ASP A 163 -20.55 -2.23 -11.69
N SER A 164 -19.88 -1.55 -10.75
CA SER A 164 -19.04 -2.23 -9.76
C SER A 164 -19.15 -1.63 -8.36
N ASP A 165 -19.07 -2.50 -7.36
CA ASP A 165 -18.76 -2.16 -5.95
C ASP A 165 -17.43 -2.80 -5.61
N MET A 166 -16.43 -2.02 -5.22
CA MET A 166 -15.08 -2.52 -4.99
C MET A 166 -14.42 -1.91 -3.77
N LEU A 167 -13.50 -2.64 -3.18
CA LEU A 167 -12.58 -2.16 -2.15
C LEU A 167 -11.21 -1.95 -2.80
N MET A 168 -10.54 -0.88 -2.41
CA MET A 168 -9.21 -0.55 -2.93
C MET A 168 -8.29 -0.11 -1.80
N LEU A 169 -7.14 -0.76 -1.70
CA LEU A 169 -6.06 -0.37 -0.81
C LEU A 169 -4.95 0.28 -1.63
N PHE A 170 -4.57 1.50 -1.27
CA PHE A 170 -3.44 2.22 -1.84
C PHE A 170 -2.22 2.05 -0.95
N VAL A 171 -1.14 1.56 -1.53
CA VAL A 171 0.12 1.26 -0.85
C VAL A 171 1.25 2.04 -1.51
N PRO A 172 1.86 3.02 -0.82
CA PRO A 172 3.02 3.73 -1.34
C PRO A 172 4.20 2.80 -1.63
N ARG A 173 5.03 3.16 -2.61
CA ARG A 173 6.23 2.37 -2.97
C ARG A 173 7.23 2.23 -1.84
N ASP A 174 7.33 3.21 -1.00
CA ASP A 174 8.24 3.30 0.15
C ASP A 174 7.62 2.80 1.46
N PHE A 175 6.41 2.26 1.43
CA PHE A 175 5.69 1.79 2.62
C PHE A 175 6.52 0.83 3.48
N CYS A 176 7.09 -0.21 2.90
CA CYS A 176 8.17 -1.03 3.47
C CYS A 176 8.75 -2.00 2.41
N ALA A 177 10.03 -2.33 2.56
CA ALA A 177 10.76 -3.16 1.58
C ALA A 177 10.11 -4.53 1.33
N GLU A 178 9.58 -5.16 2.39
CA GLU A 178 8.99 -6.51 2.31
C GLU A 178 7.68 -6.52 1.52
N VAL A 179 6.83 -5.49 1.68
CA VAL A 179 5.59 -5.33 0.91
C VAL A 179 5.93 -4.93 -0.53
N ALA A 180 6.90 -4.04 -0.71
CA ALA A 180 7.36 -3.62 -2.02
C ALA A 180 7.83 -4.81 -2.88
N GLN A 181 8.57 -5.75 -2.27
CA GLN A 181 9.02 -6.96 -2.93
C GLN A 181 7.86 -7.84 -3.40
N VAL A 182 6.89 -8.08 -2.50
CA VAL A 182 5.76 -8.96 -2.78
C VAL A 182 4.83 -8.35 -3.83
N LEU A 183 4.50 -7.05 -3.68
CA LEU A 183 3.64 -6.35 -4.63
C LEU A 183 4.32 -6.15 -5.98
N GLY A 184 5.62 -5.85 -6.00
CA GLY A 184 6.39 -5.74 -7.24
C GLY A 184 6.43 -7.05 -8.04
N ALA A 185 6.44 -8.20 -7.35
CA ALA A 185 6.38 -9.51 -8.00
C ALA A 185 4.97 -9.87 -8.50
N ALA A 186 3.94 -9.26 -7.94
CA ALA A 186 2.52 -9.51 -8.27
C ALA A 186 1.91 -8.40 -9.12
N GLU A 187 2.70 -7.41 -9.59
CA GLU A 187 2.19 -6.35 -10.45
C GLU A 187 1.46 -6.89 -11.67
N PHE A 188 0.28 -6.32 -11.95
CA PHE A 188 -0.59 -6.70 -13.06
C PHE A 188 -0.98 -8.19 -13.06
N SER A 189 -1.35 -8.70 -11.89
CA SER A 189 -1.83 -10.07 -11.73
C SER A 189 -3.06 -10.16 -10.83
N LEU A 190 -3.67 -11.35 -10.88
CA LEU A 190 -4.74 -11.77 -9.98
C LEU A 190 -4.14 -12.55 -8.81
N VAL A 191 -4.62 -12.28 -7.60
CA VAL A 191 -4.28 -13.07 -6.41
C VAL A 191 -5.38 -14.12 -6.18
N ASP A 192 -5.56 -15.01 -7.16
CA ASP A 192 -6.57 -16.09 -7.12
C ASP A 192 -5.99 -17.37 -6.51
N THR A 193 -5.69 -17.29 -5.24
CA THR A 193 -5.17 -18.40 -4.42
C THR A 193 -6.00 -18.53 -3.15
N ALA A 194 -5.87 -19.63 -2.41
CA ALA A 194 -6.52 -19.77 -1.09
C ALA A 194 -6.09 -18.63 -0.14
N MET A 195 -4.82 -18.24 -0.17
CA MET A 195 -4.31 -17.10 0.62
C MET A 195 -4.84 -15.77 0.09
N GLY A 196 -5.00 -15.62 -1.23
CA GLY A 196 -5.65 -14.46 -1.84
C GLY A 196 -7.09 -14.29 -1.39
N ARG A 197 -7.84 -15.36 -1.25
CA ARG A 197 -9.21 -15.32 -0.70
C ARG A 197 -9.23 -14.90 0.77
N LEU A 198 -8.25 -15.32 1.57
CA LEU A 198 -8.10 -14.86 2.94
C LEU A 198 -7.83 -13.34 3.00
N LEU A 199 -7.03 -12.80 2.07
CA LEU A 199 -6.84 -11.35 1.93
C LEU A 199 -8.15 -10.64 1.54
N SER A 200 -8.96 -11.25 0.67
CA SER A 200 -10.26 -10.72 0.30
C SER A 200 -11.20 -10.64 1.52
N ASP A 201 -11.26 -11.70 2.34
CA ASP A 201 -12.04 -11.72 3.59
C ASP A 201 -11.56 -10.67 4.58
N TYR A 202 -10.23 -10.47 4.67
CA TYR A 202 -9.63 -9.41 5.47
C TYR A 202 -10.10 -8.02 4.99
N PHE A 203 -10.07 -7.73 3.70
CA PHE A 203 -10.54 -6.44 3.16
C PHE A 203 -12.02 -6.20 3.43
N ILE A 204 -12.84 -7.22 3.27
CA ILE A 204 -14.28 -7.15 3.58
C ILE A 204 -14.49 -6.87 5.07
N GLY A 205 -13.77 -7.60 5.93
CA GLY A 205 -13.77 -7.38 7.38
C GLY A 205 -13.33 -5.97 7.76
N LEU A 206 -12.25 -5.49 7.13
CA LEU A 206 -11.72 -4.15 7.33
C LEU A 206 -12.77 -3.10 6.98
N ALA A 207 -13.38 -3.16 5.78
CA ALA A 207 -14.41 -2.22 5.35
C ALA A 207 -15.61 -2.13 6.32
N LYS A 208 -15.98 -3.25 6.94
CA LYS A 208 -17.08 -3.31 7.90
C LYS A 208 -16.71 -2.71 9.27
N ARG A 209 -15.44 -2.83 9.68
CA ARG A 209 -14.99 -2.47 11.04
C ARG A 209 -14.37 -1.09 11.14
N LEU A 210 -13.74 -0.56 10.07
CA LEU A 210 -13.09 0.75 10.08
C LEU A 210 -13.96 1.88 10.66
N PRO A 211 -15.28 1.96 10.42
CA PRO A 211 -16.12 3.00 11.03
C PRO A 211 -16.16 2.99 12.56
N SER A 212 -15.80 1.87 13.20
CA SER A 212 -15.82 1.69 14.66
C SER A 212 -14.42 1.57 15.28
N VAL A 213 -13.36 1.63 14.48
CA VAL A 213 -11.98 1.57 14.95
C VAL A 213 -11.54 2.96 15.41
N ALA A 214 -10.94 3.04 16.61
CA ALA A 214 -10.35 4.27 17.12
C ALA A 214 -9.04 4.60 16.37
N ALA A 215 -8.77 5.89 16.18
CA ALA A 215 -7.55 6.34 15.50
C ALA A 215 -6.26 5.89 16.24
N ASP A 216 -6.33 5.72 17.55
CA ASP A 216 -5.20 5.25 18.36
C ASP A 216 -4.76 3.82 18.00
N ASN A 217 -5.64 3.03 17.36
CA ASN A 217 -5.33 1.66 16.91
C ASN A 217 -4.77 1.60 15.47
N LEU A 218 -4.53 2.75 14.84
CA LEU A 218 -4.01 2.79 13.46
C LEU A 218 -2.64 2.11 13.30
N PRO A 219 -1.66 2.28 14.21
CA PRO A 219 -0.37 1.62 14.08
C PRO A 219 -0.48 0.09 14.03
N GLU A 220 -1.30 -0.50 14.90
CA GLU A 220 -1.54 -1.94 14.97
C GLU A 220 -2.29 -2.42 13.73
N LEU A 221 -3.28 -1.66 13.26
CA LEU A 221 -4.05 -1.96 12.07
C LEU A 221 -3.18 -1.97 10.82
N VAL A 222 -2.30 -0.97 10.67
CA VAL A 222 -1.34 -0.88 9.57
C VAL A 222 -0.34 -2.03 9.63
N GLY A 223 0.15 -2.38 10.83
CA GLY A 223 1.01 -3.54 11.07
C GLY A 223 0.35 -4.85 10.65
N ALA A 224 -0.91 -5.06 11.01
CA ALA A 224 -1.69 -6.23 10.60
C ALA A 224 -1.92 -6.27 9.08
N THR A 225 -2.26 -5.13 8.47
CA THR A 225 -2.44 -5.01 7.01
C THR A 225 -1.16 -5.37 6.26
N ARG A 226 0.00 -4.88 6.73
CA ARG A 226 1.31 -5.25 6.19
C ARG A 226 1.56 -6.76 6.25
N ALA A 227 1.29 -7.38 7.39
CA ALA A 227 1.46 -8.82 7.57
C ALA A 227 0.54 -9.63 6.63
N MET A 228 -0.71 -9.20 6.46
CA MET A 228 -1.67 -9.83 5.55
C MET A 228 -1.23 -9.74 4.09
N ILE A 229 -0.77 -8.57 3.62
CA ILE A 229 -0.24 -8.43 2.25
C ILE A 229 0.93 -9.40 2.05
N ARG A 230 1.92 -9.40 2.95
CA ARG A 230 3.08 -10.28 2.86
C ARG A 230 2.75 -11.77 2.81
N ALA A 231 1.78 -12.19 3.62
CA ALA A 231 1.40 -13.60 3.73
C ALA A 231 0.54 -14.07 2.55
N CYS A 232 -0.29 -13.18 1.99
CA CYS A 232 -1.35 -13.58 1.07
C CYS A 232 -1.07 -13.25 -0.39
N VAL A 233 -0.26 -12.23 -0.68
CA VAL A 233 0.12 -11.88 -2.05
C VAL A 233 1.35 -12.69 -2.44
N LEU A 234 1.10 -13.93 -2.85
CA LEU A 234 2.12 -14.78 -3.49
C LEU A 234 1.84 -14.76 -5.00
N PRO A 235 2.87 -14.66 -5.86
CA PRO A 235 2.68 -14.83 -7.29
C PRO A 235 2.01 -16.18 -7.54
N SER A 236 0.92 -16.19 -8.30
CA SER A 236 0.33 -17.44 -8.77
C SER A 236 1.35 -18.15 -9.65
N ALA A 237 1.72 -19.37 -9.29
CA ALA A 237 2.61 -20.21 -10.09
C ALA A 237 1.89 -20.56 -11.41
N GLY A 238 2.10 -19.78 -12.47
CA GLY A 238 1.36 -19.98 -13.73
C GLY A 238 1.85 -19.21 -14.96
N THR A 239 3.00 -18.55 -14.93
CA THR A 239 3.56 -17.95 -16.15
C THR A 239 4.98 -18.49 -16.40
N ILE A 240 5.16 -19.08 -17.58
CA ILE A 240 6.36 -19.86 -18.02
C ILE A 240 7.63 -18.98 -18.26
N GLU A 241 7.63 -17.71 -17.89
CA GLU A 241 8.86 -16.89 -17.80
C GLU A 241 9.60 -17.04 -16.45
N GLU A 242 9.29 -18.08 -15.68
CA GLU A 242 9.64 -18.26 -14.27
C GLU A 242 11.09 -18.69 -13.99
N ALA A 243 11.90 -18.97 -14.97
CA ALA A 243 13.28 -19.39 -14.70
C ALA A 243 14.23 -18.21 -14.37
N GLU A 244 13.98 -17.01 -14.88
CA GLU A 244 14.81 -15.82 -14.59
C GLU A 244 14.28 -14.98 -13.41
N ALA A 245 12.99 -14.99 -13.14
CA ALA A 245 12.36 -14.18 -12.10
C ALA A 245 12.87 -14.45 -10.66
N PRO A 246 13.13 -15.70 -10.23
CA PRO A 246 13.70 -15.98 -8.91
C PRO A 246 15.13 -15.44 -8.75
N ILE A 247 15.95 -15.55 -9.79
CA ILE A 247 17.35 -15.07 -9.77
C ILE A 247 17.38 -13.56 -9.70
N VAL A 248 16.58 -12.86 -10.51
CA VAL A 248 16.47 -11.40 -10.50
C VAL A 248 15.96 -10.91 -9.15
N ARG A 249 15.00 -11.62 -8.56
CA ARG A 249 14.44 -11.27 -7.23
C ARG A 249 15.51 -11.39 -6.13
N VAL A 250 16.24 -12.48 -6.08
CA VAL A 250 17.33 -12.67 -5.12
C VAL A 250 18.42 -11.63 -5.31
N LEU A 251 18.77 -11.33 -6.56
CA LEU A 251 19.76 -10.29 -6.90
C LEU A 251 19.27 -8.90 -6.48
N LEU A 252 17.98 -8.58 -6.67
CA LEU A 252 17.41 -7.30 -6.26
C LEU A 252 17.40 -7.14 -4.74
N GLU A 253 17.08 -8.20 -3.98
CA GLU A 253 17.15 -8.17 -2.52
C GLU A 253 18.58 -8.00 -2.02
N ARG A 254 19.52 -8.71 -2.64
CA ARG A 254 20.93 -8.53 -2.33
C ARG A 254 21.41 -7.11 -2.67
N ALA A 255 20.96 -6.57 -3.80
CA ALA A 255 21.23 -5.19 -4.18
C ALA A 255 20.74 -4.20 -3.14
N ARG A 256 19.50 -4.35 -2.67
CA ARG A 256 18.90 -3.50 -1.61
C ARG A 256 19.72 -3.58 -0.32
N GLY A 257 20.10 -4.78 0.11
CA GLY A 257 20.95 -4.96 1.28
C GLY A 257 22.31 -4.24 1.14
N ILE A 258 22.94 -4.32 -0.03
CA ILE A 258 24.21 -3.61 -0.30
C ILE A 258 24.00 -2.09 -0.32
N VAL A 259 22.93 -1.60 -0.98
CA VAL A 259 22.60 -0.18 -1.00
C VAL A 259 22.40 0.34 0.43
N HIS A 260 21.62 -0.38 1.25
CA HIS A 260 21.40 0.01 2.64
C HIS A 260 22.69 0.01 3.47
N ALA A 261 23.54 -0.99 3.33
CA ALA A 261 24.80 -1.09 4.05
C ALA A 261 25.82 -0.01 3.64
N LYS A 262 25.79 0.44 2.37
CA LYS A 262 26.73 1.42 1.81
C LYS A 262 26.09 2.77 1.52
N LEU A 263 24.92 3.06 2.08
CA LEU A 263 24.13 4.25 1.76
C LEU A 263 24.89 5.57 2.00
N PHE A 264 25.73 5.58 3.03
CA PHE A 264 26.49 6.75 3.47
C PHE A 264 27.93 6.79 2.93
N ASP A 265 28.29 5.85 2.06
CA ASP A 265 29.60 5.87 1.41
C ASP A 265 29.56 6.80 0.19
N PRO A 266 30.35 7.90 0.16
CA PRO A 266 30.38 8.81 -0.98
C PRO A 266 30.91 8.17 -2.28
N SER A 267 31.71 7.12 -2.17
CA SER A 267 32.25 6.39 -3.33
C SER A 267 31.24 5.37 -3.90
N PHE A 268 30.14 5.11 -3.20
CA PHE A 268 29.16 4.12 -3.60
C PHE A 268 28.33 4.61 -4.80
N ASN A 269 28.41 3.88 -5.88
CA ASN A 269 27.75 4.18 -7.15
C ASN A 269 27.33 2.89 -7.89
N ALA A 270 26.75 3.04 -9.08
CA ALA A 270 26.30 1.93 -9.90
C ALA A 270 27.40 0.92 -10.24
N GLU A 271 28.65 1.39 -10.41
CA GLU A 271 29.78 0.53 -10.73
C GLU A 271 30.20 -0.37 -9.56
N VAL A 272 30.24 0.22 -8.36
CA VAL A 272 30.52 -0.53 -7.12
C VAL A 272 29.43 -1.55 -6.88
N LEU A 273 28.16 -1.17 -7.02
CA LEU A 273 27.03 -2.09 -6.85
C LEU A 273 27.05 -3.24 -7.88
N SER A 274 27.35 -2.95 -9.14
CA SER A 274 27.48 -3.96 -10.21
C SER A 274 28.58 -4.99 -9.87
N ARG A 275 29.72 -4.52 -9.37
CA ARG A 275 30.85 -5.37 -8.95
C ARG A 275 30.49 -6.23 -7.74
N ASP A 276 29.87 -5.66 -6.71
CA ASP A 276 29.50 -6.36 -5.48
C ASP A 276 28.43 -7.44 -5.71
N LEU A 277 27.58 -7.23 -6.73
CA LEU A 277 26.56 -8.18 -7.14
C LEU A 277 27.10 -9.22 -8.14
N ALA A 278 28.29 -9.01 -8.69
CA ALA A 278 28.89 -9.82 -9.76
C ALA A 278 27.98 -9.92 -11.02
N ILE A 279 27.31 -8.81 -11.39
CA ILE A 279 26.45 -8.73 -12.59
C ILE A 279 26.97 -7.65 -13.54
N SER A 280 26.58 -7.74 -14.81
CA SER A 280 26.92 -6.72 -15.80
C SER A 280 26.20 -5.40 -15.51
N ARG A 281 26.78 -4.26 -15.95
CA ARG A 281 26.11 -2.94 -15.88
C ARG A 281 24.73 -2.97 -16.54
N THR A 282 24.63 -3.58 -17.72
CA THR A 282 23.34 -3.69 -18.44
C THR A 282 22.32 -4.46 -17.60
N GLY A 283 22.70 -5.56 -16.95
CA GLY A 283 21.82 -6.32 -16.05
C GLY A 283 21.37 -5.48 -14.86
N LEU A 284 22.30 -4.72 -14.25
CA LEU A 284 21.99 -3.82 -13.14
C LEU A 284 20.99 -2.72 -13.56
N TYR A 285 21.22 -2.03 -14.68
CA TYR A 285 20.32 -0.98 -15.15
C TYR A 285 18.93 -1.51 -15.50
N ARG A 286 18.85 -2.69 -16.16
CA ARG A 286 17.57 -3.37 -16.44
C ARG A 286 16.83 -3.73 -15.16
N MET A 287 17.54 -4.21 -14.13
CA MET A 287 16.97 -4.58 -12.84
C MET A 287 16.41 -3.37 -12.08
N PHE A 288 17.03 -2.20 -12.21
CA PHE A 288 16.60 -0.96 -11.57
C PHE A 288 15.77 -0.03 -12.47
N GLU A 289 15.47 -0.42 -13.71
CA GLU A 289 14.61 0.35 -14.63
C GLU A 289 13.24 0.66 -14.03
N PRO A 290 12.55 -0.30 -13.35
CA PRO A 290 11.26 -0.02 -12.71
C PRO A 290 11.33 1.02 -11.59
N PHE A 291 12.53 1.29 -11.06
CA PHE A 291 12.77 2.26 -9.98
C PHE A 291 13.34 3.59 -10.50
N GLY A 292 13.21 3.87 -11.79
CA GLY A 292 13.78 5.08 -12.39
C GLY A 292 15.31 5.02 -12.59
N GLY A 293 15.91 3.85 -12.42
CA GLY A 293 17.34 3.61 -12.55
C GLY A 293 18.07 3.52 -11.21
N VAL A 294 19.24 2.87 -11.23
CA VAL A 294 20.00 2.53 -10.01
C VAL A 294 20.45 3.79 -9.23
N MET A 295 20.90 4.83 -9.89
CA MET A 295 21.36 6.06 -9.20
C MET A 295 20.19 6.84 -8.62
N HIS A 296 19.04 6.85 -9.30
CA HIS A 296 17.81 7.42 -8.76
C HIS A 296 17.38 6.67 -7.50
N TYR A 297 17.40 5.34 -7.52
CA TYR A 297 17.07 4.51 -6.36
C TYR A 297 18.00 4.81 -5.16
N ILE A 298 19.33 4.87 -5.38
CA ILE A 298 20.29 5.20 -4.30
C ILE A 298 20.01 6.59 -3.73
N GLN A 299 19.78 7.59 -4.59
CA GLN A 299 19.48 8.96 -4.17
C GLN A 299 18.17 9.06 -3.38
N HIS A 300 17.13 8.34 -3.83
CA HIS A 300 15.85 8.24 -3.14
C HIS A 300 16.02 7.65 -1.73
N GLN A 301 16.78 6.55 -1.57
CA GLN A 301 17.05 5.96 -0.25
C GLN A 301 17.80 6.93 0.68
N ARG A 302 18.74 7.71 0.13
CA ARG A 302 19.45 8.77 0.89
C ARG A 302 18.49 9.88 1.35
N LEU A 303 17.54 10.26 0.52
CA LEU A 303 16.52 11.27 0.86
C LEU A 303 15.53 10.76 1.90
N LEU A 304 15.11 9.49 1.83
CA LEU A 304 14.24 8.85 2.83
C LEU A 304 14.91 8.81 4.21
N ASP A 305 16.19 8.41 4.28
CA ASP A 305 16.94 8.41 5.53
C ASP A 305 17.16 9.84 6.07
N ALA A 306 17.42 10.80 5.18
CA ALA A 306 17.49 12.21 5.57
C ALA A 306 16.16 12.72 6.14
N HIS A 307 15.04 12.33 5.54
CA HIS A 307 13.72 12.68 6.02
C HIS A 307 13.46 12.13 7.42
N ALA A 308 13.76 10.85 7.66
CA ALA A 308 13.65 10.24 8.98
C ALA A 308 14.49 10.98 10.03
N ALA A 309 15.75 11.33 9.70
CA ALA A 309 16.62 12.09 10.59
C ALA A 309 16.10 13.53 10.86
N LEU A 310 15.52 14.18 9.85
CA LEU A 310 14.90 15.50 10.01
C LEU A 310 13.64 15.45 10.87
N ALA A 311 12.86 14.37 10.79
CA ALA A 311 11.65 14.15 11.56
C ALA A 311 11.91 13.72 13.01
N ASP A 312 13.08 13.13 13.32
CA ASP A 312 13.42 12.66 14.68
C ASP A 312 13.59 13.85 15.65
N PRO A 313 12.79 13.95 16.73
CA PRO A 313 12.91 14.99 17.75
C PRO A 313 14.27 15.02 18.46
N ASN A 314 14.95 13.90 18.54
CA ASN A 314 16.23 13.74 19.23
C ASN A 314 17.43 14.09 18.36
N ASP A 315 17.27 14.13 17.04
CA ASP A 315 18.33 14.49 16.11
C ASP A 315 18.51 16.02 16.05
N LYS A 316 19.58 16.52 16.62
CA LYS A 316 19.90 17.94 16.70
C LYS A 316 20.88 18.43 15.62
N ARG A 317 21.33 17.53 14.73
CA ARG A 317 22.24 17.89 13.63
C ARG A 317 21.63 18.98 12.74
N ARG A 318 22.43 19.86 12.19
CA ARG A 318 21.98 20.87 11.22
C ARG A 318 21.55 20.19 9.92
N ILE A 319 20.67 20.81 9.15
CA ILE A 319 20.19 20.28 7.87
C ILE A 319 21.38 19.98 6.93
N ILE A 320 22.36 20.85 6.90
CA ILE A 320 23.57 20.66 6.08
C ILE A 320 24.38 19.42 6.53
N GLU A 321 24.52 19.19 7.82
CA GLU A 321 25.21 18.02 8.37
C GLU A 321 24.50 16.72 8.03
N ILE A 322 23.17 16.76 8.03
CA ILE A 322 22.34 15.63 7.59
C ILE A 322 22.53 15.38 6.10
N ALA A 323 22.55 16.41 5.26
CA ALA A 323 22.75 16.30 3.82
C ALA A 323 24.16 15.75 3.48
N GLU A 324 25.20 16.29 4.09
CA GLU A 324 26.59 15.84 3.89
C GLU A 324 26.78 14.37 4.24
N GLN A 325 26.21 13.91 5.37
CA GLN A 325 26.25 12.49 5.76
C GLN A 325 25.53 11.57 4.79
N ARG A 326 24.61 12.07 3.97
CA ARG A 326 23.91 11.34 2.92
C ARG A 326 24.50 11.60 1.53
N CYS A 327 25.77 12.03 1.53
CA CYS A 327 26.55 12.20 0.31
C CYS A 327 26.00 13.26 -0.66
N PHE A 328 25.32 14.28 -0.17
CA PHE A 328 24.99 15.47 -0.94
C PHE A 328 26.14 16.48 -0.78
N SER A 329 26.70 16.92 -1.91
CA SER A 329 27.84 17.82 -1.95
C SER A 329 27.48 19.26 -1.60
N ASP A 330 26.21 19.64 -1.78
CA ASP A 330 25.72 20.99 -1.61
C ASP A 330 24.32 20.97 -0.95
N GLY A 331 24.14 21.81 0.07
CA GLY A 331 22.86 21.98 0.77
C GLY A 331 21.75 22.52 -0.13
N ALA A 332 22.07 23.27 -1.18
CA ALA A 332 21.11 23.75 -2.16
C ALA A 332 20.66 22.60 -3.11
N GLU A 333 21.60 21.74 -3.51
CA GLU A 333 21.29 20.51 -4.26
C GLU A 333 20.39 19.59 -3.45
N PHE A 334 20.77 19.34 -2.19
CA PHE A 334 19.94 18.56 -1.26
C PHE A 334 18.53 19.12 -1.12
N SER A 335 18.41 20.43 -0.87
CA SER A 335 17.09 21.07 -0.67
C SER A 335 16.22 20.99 -1.94
N ARG A 336 16.83 21.15 -3.12
CA ARG A 336 16.11 20.98 -4.39
C ARG A 336 15.70 19.55 -4.64
N ALA A 337 16.59 18.57 -4.40
CA ALA A 337 16.31 17.15 -4.53
C ALA A 337 15.21 16.71 -3.54
N PHE A 338 15.34 17.14 -2.29
CA PHE A 338 14.39 16.86 -1.21
C PHE A 338 13.00 17.43 -1.52
N LYS A 339 12.93 18.71 -1.96
CA LYS A 339 11.65 19.33 -2.32
C LYS A 339 11.03 18.68 -3.57
N ARG A 340 11.85 18.26 -4.53
CA ARG A 340 11.37 17.54 -5.71
C ARG A 340 10.79 16.17 -5.35
N GLU A 341 11.39 15.48 -4.37
CA GLU A 341 10.98 14.15 -3.91
C GLU A 341 9.72 14.21 -3.05
N PHE A 342 9.72 15.09 -2.04
CA PHE A 342 8.69 15.11 -1.00
C PHE A 342 7.68 16.24 -1.15
N GLY A 343 7.86 17.20 -2.07
CA GLY A 343 6.97 18.34 -2.26
C GLY A 343 7.19 19.50 -1.29
N TYR A 344 7.94 19.31 -0.21
CA TYR A 344 8.24 20.31 0.82
C TYR A 344 9.75 20.35 1.13
N THR A 345 10.18 21.38 1.87
CA THR A 345 11.60 21.60 2.17
C THR A 345 12.06 20.86 3.43
N PRO A 346 13.38 20.54 3.56
CA PRO A 346 13.95 20.01 4.80
C PRO A 346 13.66 20.88 6.03
N SER A 347 13.59 22.20 5.85
CA SER A 347 13.30 23.16 6.93
C SER A 347 11.86 23.06 7.42
N GLU A 348 10.90 22.76 6.54
CA GLU A 348 9.50 22.58 6.87
C GLU A 348 9.30 21.30 7.72
N VAL A 349 9.96 20.18 7.38
CA VAL A 349 9.98 18.96 8.22
C VAL A 349 10.49 19.28 9.62
N ARG A 350 11.60 20.01 9.71
CA ARG A 350 12.20 20.36 11.00
C ARG A 350 11.38 21.37 11.80
N ALA A 351 10.68 22.29 11.16
CA ALA A 351 9.78 23.25 11.81
C ALA A 351 8.54 22.56 12.37
N GLY A 352 7.94 21.65 11.63
CA GLY A 352 6.81 20.81 12.09
C GLY A 352 7.13 20.05 13.37
N ARG A 353 8.36 19.55 13.51
CA ARG A 353 8.89 18.90 14.71
C ARG A 353 8.89 19.79 15.96
N ARG A 354 9.27 21.09 15.81
CA ARG A 354 9.34 22.05 16.93
C ARG A 354 7.97 22.46 17.46
N SER A 355 6.95 22.36 16.64
CA SER A 355 5.58 22.73 17.01
C SER A 355 4.79 21.60 17.65
N GLY A 356 5.41 20.42 17.91
CA GLY A 356 4.71 19.23 18.41
C GLY A 356 3.64 18.69 17.46
N MET A 357 3.62 19.23 16.24
CA MET A 357 2.76 18.73 15.18
C MET A 357 3.45 17.53 14.52
N PRO A 358 2.73 16.41 14.33
CA PRO A 358 3.22 15.35 13.47
C PRO A 358 3.57 15.96 12.10
N SER A 359 4.56 15.39 11.42
CA SER A 359 5.00 15.77 10.06
C SER A 359 3.94 15.50 8.99
N ARG A 360 2.70 15.71 9.31
CA ARG A 360 1.48 15.50 8.54
C ARG A 360 0.91 16.87 8.19
N PRO A 361 0.66 17.21 6.92
CA PRO A 361 -0.09 18.41 6.60
C PRO A 361 -1.37 18.43 7.43
N PRO A 362 -1.79 19.61 7.91
CA PRO A 362 -2.89 19.69 8.85
C PRO A 362 -4.14 19.03 8.27
N ALA A 363 -4.84 18.27 9.11
CA ALA A 363 -6.11 17.63 8.74
C ALA A 363 -7.13 18.64 8.15
N GLY A 364 -6.91 19.92 8.37
CA GLY A 364 -7.70 21.03 7.81
C GLY A 364 -7.63 21.17 6.30
N GLU A 365 -6.52 20.83 5.63
CA GLU A 365 -6.44 20.95 4.17
C GLU A 365 -7.33 19.93 3.46
N LEU A 366 -7.34 18.68 3.94
CA LEU A 366 -8.25 17.65 3.41
C LEU A 366 -9.71 17.97 3.66
N THR A 367 -10.02 18.66 4.77
CA THR A 367 -11.40 19.01 5.14
C THR A 367 -11.89 20.23 4.37
N SER A 368 -10.99 21.18 4.03
CA SER A 368 -11.31 22.39 3.27
C SER A 368 -11.33 22.18 1.76
N ALA A 369 -10.66 21.14 1.25
CA ALA A 369 -10.64 20.81 -0.17
C ALA A 369 -12.01 20.35 -0.68
N ALA A 370 -12.28 20.58 -1.97
CA ALA A 370 -13.47 20.07 -2.63
C ALA A 370 -13.53 18.54 -2.52
N PRO A 371 -14.72 17.94 -2.34
CA PRO A 371 -14.85 16.49 -2.11
C PRO A 371 -14.14 15.63 -3.17
N GLU A 372 -14.17 16.06 -4.43
CA GLU A 372 -13.54 15.39 -5.56
C GLU A 372 -12.00 15.50 -5.58
N GLU A 373 -11.40 16.42 -4.83
CA GLU A 373 -9.95 16.63 -4.78
C GLU A 373 -9.27 15.84 -3.63
N ARG A 374 -10.06 15.42 -2.65
CA ARG A 374 -9.56 14.87 -1.38
C ARG A 374 -8.75 13.57 -1.54
N LEU A 375 -9.17 12.68 -2.45
CA LEU A 375 -8.43 11.45 -2.68
C LEU A 375 -7.04 11.73 -3.25
N GLY A 376 -6.93 12.58 -4.28
CA GLY A 376 -5.65 12.96 -4.85
C GLY A 376 -4.71 13.63 -3.85
N LEU A 377 -5.25 14.52 -3.00
CA LEU A 377 -4.49 15.16 -1.93
C LEU A 377 -4.01 14.13 -0.88
N LEU A 378 -4.87 13.19 -0.49
CA LEU A 378 -4.49 12.13 0.44
C LEU A 378 -3.36 11.27 -0.13
N LEU A 379 -3.48 10.81 -1.38
CA LEU A 379 -2.48 9.95 -1.99
C LEU A 379 -1.13 10.64 -2.15
N ARG A 380 -1.10 11.94 -2.51
CA ARG A 380 0.15 12.73 -2.50
C ARG A 380 0.79 12.79 -1.12
N LYS A 381 -0.02 12.83 -0.08
CA LYS A 381 0.42 12.88 1.31
C LYS A 381 1.01 11.55 1.81
N LEU A 382 0.60 10.42 1.22
CA LEU A 382 1.12 9.11 1.60
C LEU A 382 2.59 8.91 1.18
N HIS A 383 3.10 9.73 0.27
CA HIS A 383 4.51 9.74 -0.20
C HIS A 383 5.45 10.53 0.71
N GLY A 384 5.03 10.99 1.87
CA GLY A 384 5.82 11.82 2.77
C GLY A 384 6.30 11.13 4.04
#